data_4459d7ea48c6bd2b70eb4caf357f2372
#
_entry.id   4459d7ea48c6bd2b70eb4caf357f2372
#
_cell.length_a   1.000
_cell.length_b   1.000
_cell.length_c   1.000
_cell.angle_alpha   90.00
_cell.angle_beta   90.00
_cell.angle_gamma   90.00
#
_symmetry.space_group_name_H-M   'P 1'
#
loop_
_entity.id
_entity.type
_entity.pdbx_description
1 polymer ?
#
loop_
_entity_poly.entity_id
_entity_poly.type
_entity_poly.pdbx_seq_one_letter_code
_entity_poly.pdbx_strand_id
1 'polypeptide(L)'
;MSARPVVKFFVMLTLMGSVAVVAWAWGSGYRIYTVRTGSMEPSYHVGDAVLVRPIKGTTVAGQVITFRPSASVGLVTHRVVSVDGDHIVTKGDANDTADPWSVNSSMVQGRVVSRLPDFGYVFVFLKQSMGVGGLIASLLATLLLWQLCFPEEKEDPTVTMPAPVPLLVPRPPAVGTEYAVTQDASGRRHVLAVSSSDGPRATRNPPRW
;
A
#
# COMPACT_ATOMS: atom_id res chain seq x y z
N MET A 1 20.39 1.07 -5.27
CA MET A 1 19.00 0.58 -5.43
C MET A 1 18.18 1.23 -4.33
N SER A 2 17.18 2.06 -4.69
CA SER A 2 16.38 2.76 -3.67
C SER A 2 15.50 1.77 -2.91
N ALA A 3 15.55 1.80 -1.57
CA ALA A 3 14.71 0.94 -0.72
C ALA A 3 13.19 1.24 -0.86
N ARG A 4 12.84 2.38 -1.45
CA ARG A 4 11.47 2.88 -1.62
C ARG A 4 10.50 1.93 -2.35
N PRO A 5 10.83 1.33 -3.52
CA PRO A 5 9.90 0.42 -4.21
C PRO A 5 9.68 -0.88 -3.43
N VAL A 6 10.69 -1.36 -2.72
CA VAL A 6 10.60 -2.57 -1.89
C VAL A 6 9.66 -2.33 -0.70
N VAL A 7 9.80 -1.20 -0.01
CA VAL A 7 8.91 -0.82 1.10
C VAL A 7 7.47 -0.65 0.61
N LYS A 8 7.24 0.07 -0.50
CA LYS A 8 5.90 0.21 -1.10
C LYS A 8 5.27 -1.15 -1.43
N PHE A 9 6.04 -2.08 -1.99
CA PHE A 9 5.58 -3.43 -2.30
C PHE A 9 5.14 -4.20 -1.04
N PHE A 10 5.95 -4.19 0.03
CA PHE A 10 5.61 -4.88 1.27
C PHE A 10 4.39 -4.25 1.96
N VAL A 11 4.27 -2.93 1.98
CA VAL A 11 3.09 -2.23 2.53
C VAL A 11 1.84 -2.62 1.75
N MET A 12 1.90 -2.62 0.42
CA MET A 12 0.76 -3.02 -0.41
C MET A 12 0.36 -4.49 -0.20
N LEU A 13 1.35 -5.38 -0.09
CA LEU A 13 1.13 -6.81 0.17
C LEU A 13 0.45 -7.02 1.53
N THR A 14 0.91 -6.32 2.58
CA THR A 14 0.32 -6.38 3.92
C THR A 14 -1.11 -5.87 3.92
N LEU A 15 -1.39 -4.75 3.25
CA LEU A 15 -2.74 -4.20 3.11
C LEU A 15 -3.67 -5.17 2.38
N MET A 16 -3.23 -5.71 1.25
CA MET A 16 -4.02 -6.72 0.51
C MET A 16 -4.29 -7.96 1.34
N GLY A 17 -3.28 -8.46 2.06
CA GLY A 17 -3.43 -9.60 2.97
C GLY A 17 -4.44 -9.32 4.08
N SER A 18 -4.38 -8.14 4.70
CA SER A 18 -5.33 -7.72 5.75
C SER A 18 -6.76 -7.64 5.23
N VAL A 19 -6.97 -7.06 4.05
CA VAL A 19 -8.30 -6.99 3.41
C VAL A 19 -8.83 -8.39 3.11
N ALA A 20 -7.99 -9.29 2.58
CA ALA A 20 -8.36 -10.65 2.27
C ALA A 20 -8.79 -11.43 3.53
N VAL A 21 -8.05 -11.28 4.65
CA VAL A 21 -8.39 -11.91 5.94
C VAL A 21 -9.73 -11.40 6.47
N VAL A 22 -9.97 -10.09 6.43
CA VAL A 22 -11.24 -9.49 6.86
C VAL A 22 -12.40 -9.98 5.99
N ALA A 23 -12.22 -9.99 4.66
CA ALA A 23 -13.23 -10.47 3.73
C ALA A 23 -13.54 -11.96 3.93
N TRP A 24 -12.52 -12.78 4.15
CA TRP A 24 -12.68 -14.20 4.47
C TRP A 24 -13.43 -14.41 5.79
N ALA A 25 -13.05 -13.70 6.85
CA ALA A 25 -13.73 -13.80 8.14
C ALA A 25 -15.20 -13.40 8.02
N TRP A 26 -15.48 -12.31 7.31
CA TRP A 26 -16.86 -11.86 7.06
C TRP A 26 -17.67 -12.88 6.24
N GLY A 27 -17.09 -13.42 5.17
CA GLY A 27 -17.67 -14.47 4.34
C GLY A 27 -17.91 -15.78 5.12
N SER A 28 -17.06 -16.08 6.10
CA SER A 28 -17.18 -17.22 7.01
C SER A 28 -18.22 -16.99 8.13
N GLY A 29 -18.93 -15.86 8.14
CA GLY A 29 -19.99 -15.54 9.08
C GLY A 29 -19.52 -14.96 10.41
N TYR A 30 -18.23 -14.64 10.58
CA TYR A 30 -17.78 -13.92 11.77
C TYR A 30 -18.38 -12.52 11.81
N ARG A 31 -18.79 -12.11 13.01
CA ARG A 31 -19.35 -10.77 13.26
C ARG A 31 -18.71 -10.17 14.50
N ILE A 32 -18.63 -8.85 14.51
CA ILE A 32 -18.14 -8.09 15.67
C ILE A 32 -19.30 -7.28 16.21
N TYR A 33 -19.53 -7.39 17.50
CA TYR A 33 -20.55 -6.62 18.22
C TYR A 33 -19.91 -5.84 19.37
N THR A 34 -20.48 -4.67 19.68
CA THR A 34 -20.04 -3.84 20.79
C THR A 34 -20.90 -4.13 22.01
N VAL A 35 -20.28 -4.33 23.16
CA VAL A 35 -20.92 -4.48 24.46
C VAL A 35 -21.42 -3.11 24.90
N ARG A 36 -22.73 -3.00 25.12
CA ARG A 36 -23.39 -1.72 25.45
C ARG A 36 -23.89 -1.62 26.88
N THR A 37 -24.02 -2.75 27.56
CA THR A 37 -24.57 -2.84 28.93
C THR A 37 -23.66 -3.68 29.79
N GLY A 38 -23.75 -3.48 31.11
CA GLY A 38 -22.93 -4.21 32.10
C GLY A 38 -23.46 -5.60 32.46
N SER A 39 -24.50 -6.14 31.77
CA SER A 39 -25.10 -7.43 32.13
C SER A 39 -24.13 -8.62 32.11
N MET A 40 -23.00 -8.48 31.45
CA MET A 40 -21.97 -9.50 31.33
C MET A 40 -20.71 -9.19 32.16
N GLU A 41 -20.76 -8.21 33.03
CA GLU A 41 -19.67 -7.94 33.96
C GLU A 41 -19.54 -9.07 35.00
N PRO A 42 -18.31 -9.39 35.46
CA PRO A 42 -17.03 -8.78 35.10
C PRO A 42 -16.39 -9.38 33.84
N SER A 43 -17.02 -10.36 33.17
CA SER A 43 -16.44 -11.07 32.03
C SER A 43 -16.26 -10.15 30.81
N TYR A 44 -17.20 -9.28 30.57
CA TYR A 44 -17.20 -8.30 29.46
C TYR A 44 -17.66 -6.94 29.97
N HIS A 45 -16.93 -5.88 29.65
CA HIS A 45 -17.23 -4.53 30.08
C HIS A 45 -17.92 -3.70 28.97
N VAL A 46 -18.64 -2.69 29.38
CA VAL A 46 -19.18 -1.71 28.43
C VAL A 46 -18.03 -1.08 27.65
N GLY A 47 -18.17 -1.02 26.32
CA GLY A 47 -17.10 -0.52 25.42
C GLY A 47 -16.22 -1.60 24.82
N ASP A 48 -16.31 -2.85 25.30
CA ASP A 48 -15.64 -3.97 24.65
C ASP A 48 -16.24 -4.28 23.28
N ALA A 49 -15.43 -4.85 22.40
CA ALA A 49 -15.94 -5.55 21.22
C ALA A 49 -15.81 -7.07 21.43
N VAL A 50 -16.82 -7.80 20.95
CA VAL A 50 -16.82 -9.27 20.99
C VAL A 50 -16.84 -9.81 19.57
N LEU A 51 -15.93 -10.76 19.30
CA LEU A 51 -15.92 -11.51 18.05
C LEU A 51 -16.84 -12.72 18.20
N VAL A 52 -17.85 -12.77 17.36
CA VAL A 52 -18.86 -13.81 17.34
C VAL A 52 -18.68 -14.68 16.10
N ARG A 53 -18.62 -15.99 16.29
CA ARG A 53 -18.54 -17.00 15.25
C ARG A 53 -19.86 -17.80 15.16
N PRO A 54 -20.37 -18.09 13.94
CA PRO A 54 -21.52 -18.97 13.79
C PRO A 54 -21.30 -20.31 14.51
N ILE A 55 -22.34 -20.80 15.17
CA ILE A 55 -22.29 -22.11 15.84
C ILE A 55 -22.41 -23.20 14.75
N LYS A 56 -21.40 -24.05 14.69
CA LYS A 56 -21.44 -25.30 13.91
C LYS A 56 -21.65 -26.45 14.91
N GLY A 57 -22.87 -26.94 15.00
CA GLY A 57 -23.24 -27.98 15.95
C GLY A 57 -24.08 -27.44 17.11
N THR A 58 -24.06 -28.16 18.24
CA THR A 58 -24.94 -27.93 19.38
C THR A 58 -24.40 -26.83 20.30
N THR A 59 -25.28 -25.96 20.78
CA THR A 59 -25.00 -25.03 21.89
C THR A 59 -24.88 -25.85 23.18
N VAL A 60 -23.90 -25.49 24.05
CA VAL A 60 -23.71 -26.16 25.33
C VAL A 60 -23.65 -25.14 26.47
N ALA A 61 -24.01 -25.58 27.67
CA ALA A 61 -23.95 -24.74 28.89
C ALA A 61 -22.53 -24.16 29.09
N GLY A 62 -22.46 -22.93 29.63
CA GLY A 62 -21.25 -22.18 29.85
C GLY A 62 -20.78 -21.35 28.63
N GLN A 63 -21.25 -21.62 27.43
CA GLN A 63 -20.94 -20.78 26.28
C GLN A 63 -21.59 -19.40 26.37
N VAL A 64 -20.87 -18.36 25.92
CA VAL A 64 -21.45 -17.04 25.74
C VAL A 64 -21.93 -16.92 24.29
N ILE A 65 -23.23 -16.69 24.12
CA ILE A 65 -23.88 -16.62 22.82
C ILE A 65 -24.47 -15.23 22.59
N THR A 66 -24.48 -14.82 21.33
CA THR A 66 -25.23 -13.63 20.88
C THR A 66 -26.47 -14.11 20.16
N PHE A 67 -27.62 -13.64 20.56
CA PHE A 67 -28.92 -14.04 20.01
C PHE A 67 -29.86 -12.85 19.94
N ARG A 68 -30.99 -13.01 19.26
CA ARG A 68 -32.02 -12.00 19.12
C ARG A 68 -33.37 -12.56 19.59
N PRO A 69 -33.79 -12.24 20.84
CA PRO A 69 -35.05 -12.77 21.38
C PRO A 69 -36.26 -12.25 20.61
N SER A 70 -36.24 -10.99 20.20
CA SER A 70 -37.27 -10.37 19.36
C SER A 70 -36.72 -9.16 18.60
N ALA A 71 -37.46 -8.66 17.62
CA ALA A 71 -37.06 -7.47 16.88
C ALA A 71 -37.01 -6.22 17.79
N SER A 72 -37.86 -6.14 18.81
CA SER A 72 -37.94 -5.01 19.73
C SER A 72 -36.78 -4.98 20.76
N VAL A 73 -36.29 -6.14 21.19
CA VAL A 73 -35.18 -6.25 22.16
C VAL A 73 -33.83 -6.06 21.50
N GLY A 74 -33.72 -6.46 20.23
CA GLY A 74 -32.46 -6.39 19.51
C GLY A 74 -31.52 -7.55 19.82
N LEU A 75 -30.21 -7.29 19.74
CA LEU A 75 -29.19 -8.31 20.01
C LEU A 75 -28.80 -8.32 21.49
N VAL A 76 -28.78 -9.51 22.08
CA VAL A 76 -28.39 -9.78 23.45
C VAL A 76 -27.20 -10.75 23.44
N THR A 77 -26.25 -10.54 24.34
CA THR A 77 -25.09 -11.46 24.51
C THR A 77 -25.08 -11.90 25.97
N HIS A 78 -25.42 -13.15 26.22
CA HIS A 78 -25.48 -13.73 27.56
C HIS A 78 -24.89 -15.15 27.56
N ARG A 79 -24.70 -15.69 28.77
CA ARG A 79 -24.17 -17.02 28.99
C ARG A 79 -25.28 -18.05 29.03
N VAL A 80 -25.04 -19.18 28.38
CA VAL A 80 -25.95 -20.34 28.41
C VAL A 80 -25.85 -21.00 29.78
N VAL A 81 -26.96 -21.11 30.47
CA VAL A 81 -27.11 -21.80 31.75
C VAL A 81 -27.45 -23.27 31.54
N SER A 82 -28.44 -23.55 30.71
CA SER A 82 -28.86 -24.90 30.38
C SER A 82 -29.41 -24.99 28.96
N VAL A 83 -29.39 -26.20 28.41
CA VAL A 83 -29.97 -26.50 27.10
C VAL A 83 -30.83 -27.77 27.28
N ASP A 84 -32.09 -27.68 26.84
CA ASP A 84 -33.01 -28.79 26.83
C ASP A 84 -33.66 -28.85 25.43
N GLY A 85 -33.19 -29.80 24.63
CA GLY A 85 -33.55 -29.87 23.22
C GLY A 85 -33.18 -28.59 22.46
N ASP A 86 -34.21 -27.88 21.94
CA ASP A 86 -34.04 -26.58 21.26
C ASP A 86 -34.21 -25.38 22.20
N HIS A 87 -34.55 -25.63 23.47
CA HIS A 87 -34.71 -24.58 24.48
C HIS A 87 -33.38 -24.25 25.14
N ILE A 88 -32.95 -23.01 25.01
CA ILE A 88 -31.72 -22.50 25.58
C ILE A 88 -32.09 -21.46 26.65
N VAL A 89 -31.68 -21.74 27.89
CA VAL A 89 -31.80 -20.79 28.99
C VAL A 89 -30.52 -19.99 29.11
N THR A 90 -30.64 -18.67 29.09
CA THR A 90 -29.50 -17.77 29.17
C THR A 90 -29.58 -16.87 30.41
N LYS A 91 -28.41 -16.34 30.80
CA LYS A 91 -28.30 -15.40 31.91
C LYS A 91 -27.11 -14.48 31.71
N GLY A 92 -27.25 -13.19 31.97
CA GLY A 92 -26.11 -12.27 32.07
C GLY A 92 -25.26 -12.59 33.30
N ASP A 93 -23.96 -12.46 33.18
CA ASP A 93 -23.01 -12.81 34.28
C ASP A 93 -23.24 -11.94 35.52
N ALA A 94 -23.68 -10.67 35.34
CA ALA A 94 -24.01 -9.75 36.42
C ALA A 94 -25.47 -9.82 36.87
N ASN A 95 -26.34 -10.61 36.23
CA ASN A 95 -27.75 -10.69 36.57
C ASN A 95 -27.98 -11.73 37.69
N ASP A 96 -28.94 -11.49 38.55
CA ASP A 96 -29.32 -12.45 39.62
C ASP A 96 -30.14 -13.61 39.08
N THR A 97 -31.00 -13.34 38.08
CA THR A 97 -31.98 -14.30 37.53
C THR A 97 -31.68 -14.62 36.06
N ALA A 98 -32.14 -15.80 35.61
CA ALA A 98 -32.14 -16.14 34.21
C ALA A 98 -33.03 -15.18 33.37
N ASP A 99 -32.74 -15.12 32.09
CA ASP A 99 -33.47 -14.29 31.17
C ASP A 99 -34.94 -14.79 31.04
N PRO A 100 -35.94 -13.89 30.90
CA PRO A 100 -37.35 -14.26 30.87
C PRO A 100 -37.78 -14.88 29.52
N TRP A 101 -36.97 -14.80 28.50
CA TRP A 101 -37.30 -15.30 27.15
C TRP A 101 -36.79 -16.72 26.93
N SER A 102 -37.57 -17.50 26.19
CA SER A 102 -37.17 -18.80 25.69
C SER A 102 -36.36 -18.59 24.40
N VAL A 103 -35.07 -18.89 24.45
CA VAL A 103 -34.20 -18.80 23.28
C VAL A 103 -34.17 -20.15 22.58
N ASN A 104 -34.31 -20.16 21.25
CA ASN A 104 -34.10 -21.35 20.42
C ASN A 104 -32.91 -21.18 19.47
N SER A 105 -32.46 -22.28 18.88
CA SER A 105 -31.28 -22.29 18.02
C SER A 105 -31.38 -21.34 16.84
N SER A 106 -32.58 -21.07 16.31
CA SER A 106 -32.81 -20.15 15.18
C SER A 106 -32.58 -18.68 15.53
N MET A 107 -32.71 -18.32 16.80
CA MET A 107 -32.48 -16.97 17.31
C MET A 107 -30.99 -16.67 17.51
N VAL A 108 -30.14 -17.72 17.58
CA VAL A 108 -28.72 -17.60 17.89
C VAL A 108 -27.93 -17.14 16.67
N GLN A 109 -27.25 -16.02 16.79
CA GLN A 109 -26.36 -15.51 15.74
C GLN A 109 -24.99 -16.18 15.76
N GLY A 110 -24.55 -16.61 16.93
CA GLY A 110 -23.28 -17.30 17.11
C GLY A 110 -22.78 -17.27 18.55
N ARG A 111 -21.61 -17.87 18.75
CA ARG A 111 -20.90 -17.86 20.04
C ARG A 111 -19.77 -16.84 20.06
N VAL A 112 -19.56 -16.22 21.20
CA VAL A 112 -18.40 -15.34 21.44
C VAL A 112 -17.14 -16.20 21.50
N VAL A 113 -16.13 -15.86 20.73
CA VAL A 113 -14.85 -16.58 20.66
C VAL A 113 -13.68 -15.74 21.16
N SER A 114 -13.82 -14.42 21.15
CA SER A 114 -12.78 -13.50 21.63
C SER A 114 -13.41 -12.20 22.12
N ARG A 115 -12.74 -11.58 23.09
CA ARG A 115 -13.00 -10.24 23.59
C ARG A 115 -11.87 -9.33 23.15
N LEU A 116 -12.21 -8.13 22.72
CA LEU A 116 -11.31 -7.05 22.37
C LEU A 116 -11.62 -5.87 23.28
N PRO A 117 -10.86 -5.67 24.37
CA PRO A 117 -11.12 -4.62 25.34
C PRO A 117 -11.09 -3.26 24.67
N ASP A 118 -12.08 -2.39 24.97
CA ASP A 118 -12.24 -1.01 24.52
C ASP A 118 -12.38 -0.79 23.00
N PHE A 119 -12.23 -1.84 22.20
CA PHE A 119 -12.36 -1.75 20.72
C PHE A 119 -13.78 -1.42 20.27
N GLY A 120 -14.78 -1.61 21.12
CA GLY A 120 -16.15 -1.22 20.83
C GLY A 120 -16.30 0.27 20.55
N TYR A 121 -15.55 1.13 21.26
CA TYR A 121 -15.54 2.58 21.01
C TYR A 121 -15.03 2.93 19.62
N VAL A 122 -14.01 2.22 19.14
CA VAL A 122 -13.49 2.39 17.78
C VAL A 122 -14.56 2.06 16.75
N PHE A 123 -15.30 0.95 16.93
CA PHE A 123 -16.36 0.56 16.01
C PHE A 123 -17.53 1.55 16.03
N VAL A 124 -17.88 2.08 17.20
CA VAL A 124 -18.92 3.11 17.31
C VAL A 124 -18.48 4.38 16.59
N PHE A 125 -17.24 4.82 16.80
CA PHE A 125 -16.67 5.98 16.12
C PHE A 125 -16.66 5.80 14.60
N LEU A 126 -16.23 4.64 14.10
CA LEU A 126 -16.17 4.34 12.66
C LEU A 126 -17.55 4.26 12.00
N LYS A 127 -18.60 3.92 12.77
CA LYS A 127 -19.98 3.92 12.25
C LYS A 127 -20.58 5.31 12.12
N GLN A 128 -19.99 6.31 12.76
CA GLN A 128 -20.41 7.69 12.60
C GLN A 128 -19.82 8.26 11.32
N SER A 129 -20.60 9.03 10.56
CA SER A 129 -20.15 9.68 9.33
C SER A 129 -18.93 10.59 9.54
N MET A 130 -18.84 11.23 10.71
CA MET A 130 -17.67 12.03 11.10
C MET A 130 -16.40 11.19 11.35
N GLY A 131 -16.55 9.96 11.86
CA GLY A 131 -15.42 9.08 12.13
C GLY A 131 -14.70 8.63 10.85
N VAL A 132 -15.47 8.18 9.86
CA VAL A 132 -14.94 7.80 8.55
C VAL A 132 -14.36 9.01 7.83
N GLY A 133 -15.06 10.15 7.84
CA GLY A 133 -14.58 11.39 7.23
C GLY A 133 -13.27 11.88 7.85
N GLY A 134 -13.15 11.83 9.18
CA GLY A 134 -11.95 12.19 9.90
C GLY A 134 -10.75 11.28 9.56
N LEU A 135 -10.98 9.97 9.43
CA LEU A 135 -9.93 9.03 9.01
C LEU A 135 -9.44 9.30 7.59
N ILE A 136 -10.37 9.52 6.65
CA ILE A 136 -10.03 9.85 5.27
C ILE A 136 -9.23 11.16 5.22
N ALA A 137 -9.69 12.19 5.92
CA ALA A 137 -9.00 13.48 5.99
C ALA A 137 -7.59 13.34 6.61
N SER A 138 -7.45 12.57 7.69
CA SER A 138 -6.15 12.30 8.32
C SER A 138 -5.21 11.55 7.38
N LEU A 139 -5.72 10.54 6.67
CA LEU A 139 -4.92 9.79 5.69
C LEU A 139 -4.45 10.71 4.54
N LEU A 140 -5.35 11.52 4.00
CA LEU A 140 -5.01 12.48 2.93
C LEU A 140 -3.98 13.51 3.42
N ALA A 141 -4.17 14.06 4.62
CA ALA A 141 -3.21 14.98 5.22
C ALA A 141 -1.83 14.33 5.41
N THR A 142 -1.79 13.08 5.86
CA THR A 142 -0.53 12.33 6.02
C THR A 142 0.14 12.07 4.67
N LEU A 143 -0.63 11.73 3.63
CA LEU A 143 -0.10 11.54 2.28
C LEU A 143 0.43 12.85 1.67
N LEU A 144 -0.27 13.96 1.87
CA LEU A 144 0.19 15.28 1.44
C LEU A 144 1.47 15.72 2.16
N LEU A 145 1.52 15.53 3.50
CA LEU A 145 2.73 15.77 4.29
C LEU A 145 3.90 14.90 3.80
N TRP A 146 3.62 13.62 3.50
CA TRP A 146 4.64 12.72 2.95
C TRP A 146 5.18 13.23 1.61
N GLN A 147 4.31 13.67 0.69
CA GLN A 147 4.72 14.24 -0.60
C GLN A 147 5.53 15.52 -0.42
N LEU A 148 5.15 16.36 0.56
CA LEU A 148 5.86 17.61 0.86
C LEU A 148 7.24 17.35 1.45
N CYS A 149 7.37 16.37 2.36
CA CYS A 149 8.64 16.04 3.02
C CYS A 149 9.58 15.22 2.12
N PHE A 150 9.01 14.46 1.18
CA PHE A 150 9.77 13.57 0.28
C PHE A 150 9.35 13.81 -1.18
N PRO A 151 9.65 15.00 -1.74
CA PRO A 151 9.34 15.25 -3.14
C PRO A 151 10.01 14.20 -4.03
N GLU A 152 9.27 13.66 -4.98
CA GLU A 152 9.87 12.80 -6.01
C GLU A 152 10.76 13.70 -6.86
N GLU A 153 12.05 13.42 -6.85
CA GLU A 153 13.00 14.01 -7.77
C GLU A 153 12.60 13.53 -9.16
N LYS A 154 11.88 14.38 -9.89
CA LYS A 154 11.59 14.12 -11.30
C LYS A 154 12.94 14.15 -12.00
N GLU A 155 13.42 12.97 -12.43
CA GLU A 155 14.50 12.92 -13.41
C GLU A 155 14.03 13.75 -14.61
N ASP A 156 14.67 14.91 -14.79
CA ASP A 156 14.39 15.77 -15.93
C ASP A 156 14.84 15.01 -17.20
N PRO A 157 13.92 14.53 -18.05
CA PRO A 157 14.29 13.72 -19.22
C PRO A 157 15.04 14.52 -20.28
N THR A 158 15.32 15.79 -20.01
CA THR A 158 15.88 16.74 -20.99
C THR A 158 17.36 17.07 -20.77
N VAL A 159 18.07 16.47 -19.83
CA VAL A 159 19.53 16.51 -19.86
C VAL A 159 20.01 15.46 -20.88
N THR A 160 19.55 15.64 -22.13
CA THR A 160 20.28 15.09 -23.27
C THR A 160 21.63 15.79 -23.25
N MET A 161 22.67 15.10 -22.80
CA MET A 161 24.04 15.60 -22.97
C MET A 161 24.16 16.06 -24.43
N PRO A 162 24.55 17.30 -24.70
CA PRO A 162 24.80 17.71 -26.05
C PRO A 162 25.78 16.69 -26.64
N ALA A 163 25.43 16.19 -27.83
CA ALA A 163 26.29 15.25 -28.54
C ALA A 163 27.73 15.76 -28.46
N PRO A 164 28.71 14.90 -28.16
CA PRO A 164 30.07 15.33 -28.07
C PRO A 164 30.42 16.09 -29.35
N VAL A 165 30.79 17.36 -29.21
CA VAL A 165 31.18 18.19 -30.33
C VAL A 165 32.28 17.41 -31.06
N PRO A 166 32.13 17.09 -32.35
CA PRO A 166 33.16 16.38 -33.05
C PRO A 166 34.47 17.19 -32.89
N LEU A 167 35.48 16.61 -32.26
CA LEU A 167 36.79 17.19 -32.26
C LEU A 167 37.14 17.43 -33.72
N LEU A 168 37.23 18.69 -34.13
CA LEU A 168 37.75 19.08 -35.42
C LEU A 168 39.20 18.60 -35.44
N VAL A 169 39.39 17.32 -35.82
CA VAL A 169 40.72 16.79 -36.08
C VAL A 169 41.20 17.61 -37.28
N PRO A 170 42.26 18.38 -37.12
CA PRO A 170 42.83 19.09 -38.26
C PRO A 170 43.08 18.09 -39.37
N ARG A 171 42.50 18.33 -40.54
CA ARG A 171 42.73 17.47 -41.72
C ARG A 171 44.25 17.37 -41.92
N PRO A 172 44.83 16.18 -41.98
CA PRO A 172 46.26 16.06 -42.26
C PRO A 172 46.55 16.78 -43.58
N PRO A 173 47.68 17.49 -43.67
CA PRO A 173 48.02 18.20 -44.90
C PRO A 173 48.07 17.21 -46.05
N ALA A 174 47.59 17.64 -47.23
CA ALA A 174 47.60 16.80 -48.40
C ALA A 174 49.05 16.37 -48.68
N VAL A 175 49.18 15.06 -48.97
CA VAL A 175 50.50 14.50 -49.32
C VAL A 175 51.06 15.26 -50.53
N GLY A 176 52.16 15.98 -50.32
CA GLY A 176 52.82 16.77 -51.39
C GLY A 176 53.04 18.25 -51.07
N THR A 177 52.64 18.73 -49.88
CA THR A 177 52.94 20.13 -49.52
C THR A 177 54.36 20.17 -48.90
N GLU A 178 55.28 20.72 -49.66
CA GLU A 178 56.63 20.96 -49.17
C GLU A 178 56.66 22.26 -48.36
N TYR A 179 57.20 22.23 -47.18
CA TYR A 179 57.27 23.38 -46.27
C TYR A 179 58.69 23.94 -46.27
N ALA A 180 58.84 25.18 -46.65
CA ALA A 180 60.12 25.88 -46.52
C ALA A 180 60.10 26.66 -45.20
N VAL A 181 61.12 26.46 -44.37
CA VAL A 181 61.31 27.26 -43.18
C VAL A 181 62.26 28.40 -43.50
N THR A 182 61.76 29.61 -43.44
CA THR A 182 62.55 30.82 -43.59
C THR A 182 62.69 31.53 -42.26
N GLN A 183 63.84 32.19 -42.02
CA GLN A 183 64.14 32.95 -40.82
C GLN A 183 64.26 34.40 -41.19
N ASP A 184 63.54 35.25 -40.51
CA ASP A 184 63.60 36.71 -40.74
C ASP A 184 64.89 37.33 -40.05
N ALA A 185 65.15 38.57 -40.36
CA ALA A 185 66.33 39.29 -39.83
C ALA A 185 66.26 39.49 -38.29
N SER A 186 65.14 39.16 -37.65
CA SER A 186 64.96 39.18 -36.21
C SER A 186 65.10 37.80 -35.53
N GLY A 187 65.45 36.75 -36.33
CA GLY A 187 65.63 35.39 -35.82
C GLY A 187 64.34 34.60 -35.66
N ARG A 188 63.14 35.09 -36.02
CA ARG A 188 61.90 34.37 -35.96
C ARG A 188 61.73 33.45 -37.17
N ARG A 189 61.36 32.23 -36.92
CA ARG A 189 61.14 31.20 -37.95
C ARG A 189 59.69 31.26 -38.44
N HIS A 190 59.52 31.36 -39.73
CA HIS A 190 58.21 31.28 -40.39
C HIS A 190 58.17 30.03 -41.29
N VAL A 191 57.07 29.30 -41.21
CA VAL A 191 56.83 28.12 -42.04
C VAL A 191 55.86 28.56 -43.16
N LEU A 192 56.31 28.53 -44.39
CA LEU A 192 55.52 28.84 -45.57
C LEU A 192 55.22 27.57 -46.33
N ALA A 193 53.97 27.34 -46.69
CA ALA A 193 53.58 26.26 -47.56
C ALA A 193 53.89 26.64 -49.00
N VAL A 194 54.75 25.91 -49.67
CA VAL A 194 55.09 26.11 -51.08
C VAL A 194 54.20 25.18 -51.90
N SER A 195 53.26 25.77 -52.65
CA SER A 195 52.50 25.03 -53.67
C SER A 195 53.33 24.90 -54.94
N SER A 196 53.85 23.73 -55.27
CA SER A 196 54.48 23.51 -56.56
C SER A 196 53.42 23.34 -57.65
N SER A 197 53.23 24.36 -58.41
CA SER A 197 52.31 24.37 -59.57
C SER A 197 53.01 24.02 -60.87
N ASP A 198 53.90 23.06 -60.91
CA ASP A 198 54.45 22.56 -62.17
C ASP A 198 54.65 21.05 -62.12
N GLY A 199 53.62 20.30 -62.58
CA GLY A 199 53.72 18.90 -62.92
C GLY A 199 53.37 18.68 -64.38
N PRO A 200 54.15 17.86 -65.12
CA PRO A 200 53.99 17.73 -66.59
C PRO A 200 52.66 17.06 -66.97
N ARG A 201 51.95 17.66 -67.91
CA ARG A 201 50.80 17.04 -68.57
C ARG A 201 51.20 15.74 -69.30
N ALA A 202 50.78 14.62 -68.80
CA ALA A 202 50.77 13.37 -69.52
C ALA A 202 49.35 13.12 -70.07
N THR A 203 49.26 13.33 -71.40
CA THR A 203 48.16 12.85 -72.19
C THR A 203 48.25 11.34 -72.35
N ARG A 204 47.20 10.64 -71.90
CA ARG A 204 46.98 9.25 -72.31
C ARG A 204 45.50 8.96 -72.53
N ASN A 205 45.20 8.70 -73.80
CA ASN A 205 43.92 8.18 -74.24
C ASN A 205 43.54 6.85 -73.57
N PRO A 206 42.28 6.58 -73.36
CA PRO A 206 41.79 5.28 -72.89
C PRO A 206 41.68 4.30 -74.10
N PRO A 207 41.98 2.99 -73.87
CA PRO A 207 41.61 1.97 -74.85
C PRO A 207 40.14 1.61 -74.67
N ARG A 208 39.48 1.45 -75.76
CA ARG A 208 38.13 0.86 -75.94
C ARG A 208 38.29 -0.68 -75.68
N TRP A 209 37.40 -1.21 -74.94
CA TRP A 209 36.67 -2.49 -75.20
C TRP A 209 35.36 -2.47 -74.38
#